data_3fe716d78f45ed4974254fb3156b34d7
#
_entry.id   3fe716d78f45ed4974254fb3156b34d7
#
_cell.length_a   1.000
_cell.length_b   1.000
_cell.length_c   1.000
_cell.angle_alpha   90.00
_cell.angle_beta   90.00
_cell.angle_gamma   90.00
#
_symmetry.space_group_name_H-M   'P 1'
#
loop_
_entity.id
_entity.type
_entity.pdbx_description
1 polymer ?
#
loop_
_entity_poly.entity_id
_entity_poly.type
_entity_poly.pdbx_seq_one_letter_code
_entity_poly.pdbx_strand_id
1 'polypeptide(L)'
;YELQQVKQRQMDDYLDLDRRLSAVIAGAPVAQPATVGQVASQNVAQATFTSPIGQPAMPATAASADTAAMKANYDNASDLLLKQRDIEGAALAFKQHVVDFPTSPYVANAHYWLGEIYLLQGQDELARQAFSAVVEQHATHGKAMDASFKLGKIYHQLGDDKRARELLEIAA
;
A
#
# COMPACT_ATOMS: atom_id res chain seq x y z
N TYR A 1 -18.56 -19.09 11.43
CA TYR A 1 -18.29 -17.94 12.33
C TYR A 1 -16.77 -17.63 12.41
N GLU A 2 -15.90 -18.62 12.57
CA GLU A 2 -14.44 -18.41 12.70
C GLU A 2 -13.78 -17.83 11.44
N LEU A 3 -14.19 -18.26 10.25
CA LEU A 3 -13.64 -17.77 8.97
C LEU A 3 -13.93 -16.28 8.75
N GLN A 4 -15.06 -15.80 9.23
CA GLN A 4 -15.41 -14.38 9.17
C GLN A 4 -14.60 -13.56 10.18
N GLN A 5 -14.34 -14.10 11.37
CA GLN A 5 -13.50 -13.45 12.37
C GLN A 5 -12.03 -13.33 11.91
N VAL A 6 -11.50 -14.37 11.28
CA VAL A 6 -10.13 -14.33 10.71
C VAL A 6 -10.04 -13.30 9.58
N LYS A 7 -11.03 -13.25 8.69
CA LYS A 7 -11.11 -12.22 7.65
C LYS A 7 -11.21 -10.81 8.22
N GLN A 8 -11.98 -10.64 9.30
CA GLN A 8 -12.11 -9.35 9.98
C GLN A 8 -10.79 -8.90 10.59
N ARG A 9 -10.08 -9.78 11.30
CA ARG A 9 -8.76 -9.47 11.89
C ARG A 9 -7.72 -9.15 10.83
N GLN A 10 -7.67 -9.92 9.74
CA GLN A 10 -6.78 -9.59 8.63
C GLN A 10 -7.09 -8.22 8.04
N MET A 11 -8.36 -7.86 7.91
CA MET A 11 -8.78 -6.56 7.43
C MET A 11 -8.32 -5.44 8.37
N ASP A 12 -8.48 -5.65 9.69
CA ASP A 12 -8.08 -4.67 10.73
C ASP A 12 -6.55 -4.50 10.77
N ASP A 13 -5.79 -5.59 10.63
CA ASP A 13 -4.32 -5.57 10.55
C ASP A 13 -3.83 -4.81 9.29
N TYR A 14 -4.51 -4.99 8.15
CA TYR A 14 -4.20 -4.24 6.93
C TYR A 14 -4.51 -2.75 7.05
N LEU A 15 -5.57 -2.38 7.77
CA LEU A 15 -5.92 -0.99 8.04
C LEU A 15 -4.86 -0.30 8.92
N ASP A 16 -4.36 -1.00 9.94
CA ASP A 16 -3.32 -0.45 10.81
C ASP A 16 -2.00 -0.28 10.04
N LEU A 17 -1.63 -1.26 9.23
CA LEU A 17 -0.43 -1.19 8.41
C LEU A 17 -0.52 -0.06 7.36
N ASP A 18 -1.66 0.10 6.72
CA ASP A 18 -1.89 1.15 5.72
C ASP A 18 -1.92 2.55 6.37
N ARG A 19 -2.50 2.66 7.57
CA ARG A 19 -2.47 3.88 8.37
C ARG A 19 -1.04 4.25 8.81
N ARG A 20 -0.22 3.27 9.20
CA ARG A 20 1.19 3.46 9.55
C ARG A 20 2.02 3.85 8.34
N LEU A 21 1.80 3.23 7.18
CA LEU A 21 2.44 3.58 5.92
C LEU A 21 2.10 5.02 5.51
N SER A 22 0.82 5.38 5.60
CA SER A 22 0.36 6.75 5.33
C SER A 22 0.99 7.78 6.27
N ALA A 23 1.19 7.44 7.55
CA ALA A 23 1.84 8.30 8.52
C ALA A 23 3.34 8.50 8.20
N VAL A 24 4.03 7.44 7.76
CA VAL A 24 5.45 7.51 7.35
C VAL A 24 5.61 8.37 6.09
N ILE A 25 4.75 8.20 5.10
CA ILE A 25 4.77 8.98 3.86
C ILE A 25 4.42 10.46 4.13
N ALA A 26 3.51 10.72 5.07
CA ALA A 26 3.14 12.08 5.48
C ALA A 26 4.19 12.77 6.38
N GLY A 27 5.31 12.11 6.70
CA GLY A 27 6.36 12.66 7.55
C GLY A 27 5.95 12.84 9.02
N ALA A 28 4.86 12.20 9.46
CA ALA A 28 4.45 12.22 10.85
C ALA A 28 5.34 11.31 11.70
N PRO A 29 5.79 11.72 12.89
CA PRO A 29 6.60 10.87 13.74
C PRO A 29 5.79 9.65 14.18
N VAL A 30 6.25 8.46 13.80
CA VAL A 30 5.66 7.19 14.23
C VAL A 30 5.89 7.09 15.73
N ALA A 31 4.82 7.09 16.51
CA ALA A 31 4.90 6.77 17.94
C ALA A 31 5.35 5.32 18.09
N GLN A 32 6.61 5.13 18.44
CA GLN A 32 7.13 3.81 18.84
C GLN A 32 6.53 3.44 20.20
N PRO A 33 6.16 2.18 20.42
CA PRO A 33 5.85 1.72 21.77
C PRO A 33 7.11 1.86 22.63
N ALA A 34 6.96 2.56 23.74
CA ALA A 34 8.00 2.85 24.67
C ALA A 34 8.61 1.56 25.25
N THR A 35 9.87 1.30 24.98
CA THR A 35 10.71 0.49 25.85
C THR A 35 11.86 1.34 26.38
N VAL A 36 11.95 1.33 27.67
CA VAL A 36 12.79 2.05 28.61
C VAL A 36 14.28 1.93 28.27
N GLY A 37 14.98 3.05 28.33
CA GLY A 37 16.45 3.04 28.30
C GLY A 37 17.02 4.43 28.15
N GLN A 38 17.02 5.19 29.27
CA GLN A 38 17.74 6.45 29.45
C GLN A 38 19.23 6.25 29.30
N VAL A 39 19.93 7.11 28.54
CA VAL A 39 21.14 7.79 28.99
C VAL A 39 21.38 9.06 28.18
N ALA A 40 21.69 10.11 28.91
CA ALA A 40 21.96 11.44 28.45
C ALA A 40 23.41 11.57 27.87
N SER A 41 23.59 12.52 26.97
CA SER A 41 24.71 13.52 26.96
C SER A 41 24.69 14.30 25.64
N GLN A 42 24.33 15.55 25.71
CA GLN A 42 25.13 16.77 25.57
C GLN A 42 25.80 17.03 24.22
N ASN A 43 25.23 18.03 23.55
CA ASN A 43 25.87 19.27 23.08
C ASN A 43 27.13 19.16 22.26
N VAL A 44 27.18 19.72 21.05
CA VAL A 44 28.16 20.72 20.57
C VAL A 44 27.73 21.34 19.22
N ALA A 45 27.57 22.67 19.24
CA ALA A 45 28.03 23.70 18.32
C ALA A 45 27.76 23.63 16.79
N GLN A 46 27.07 24.67 16.38
CA GLN A 46 27.13 25.44 15.14
C GLN A 46 28.34 25.25 14.24
N ALA A 47 28.09 25.02 12.97
CA ALA A 47 28.95 25.51 11.90
C ALA A 47 28.05 26.00 10.73
N THR A 48 28.11 27.28 10.54
CA THR A 48 27.60 28.04 9.39
C THR A 48 28.42 27.70 8.15
N PHE A 49 27.77 27.26 7.08
CA PHE A 49 28.34 27.38 5.74
C PHE A 49 27.36 28.07 4.81
N THR A 50 27.81 29.18 4.31
CA THR A 50 27.26 30.06 3.30
C THR A 50 26.97 29.35 1.98
N SER A 51 25.81 29.70 1.39
CA SER A 51 25.42 29.36 0.02
C SER A 51 26.37 29.86 -1.04
N PRO A 52 26.35 29.22 -2.22
CA PRO A 52 26.15 30.00 -3.40
C PRO A 52 25.05 29.46 -4.35
N ILE A 53 24.17 30.36 -4.70
CA ILE A 53 23.58 30.72 -6.00
C ILE A 53 23.03 29.60 -6.91
N GLY A 54 21.71 29.63 -7.09
CA GLY A 54 21.09 29.51 -8.40
C GLY A 54 20.57 28.15 -8.84
N GLN A 55 19.52 27.65 -8.17
CA GLN A 55 18.54 26.78 -8.83
C GLN A 55 17.17 27.43 -8.70
N PRO A 56 16.37 27.53 -9.79
CA PRO A 56 15.01 27.99 -9.68
C PRO A 56 14.24 27.02 -8.79
N ALA A 57 13.80 27.49 -7.63
CA ALA A 57 12.90 26.76 -6.76
C ALA A 57 11.60 26.45 -7.54
N MET A 58 11.47 25.20 -7.94
CA MET A 58 10.15 24.69 -8.34
C MET A 58 9.22 24.78 -7.13
N PRO A 59 7.98 25.25 -7.30
CA PRO A 59 7.11 25.54 -6.17
C PRO A 59 6.80 24.25 -5.41
N ALA A 60 7.30 24.14 -4.19
CA ALA A 60 7.02 23.06 -3.24
C ALA A 60 5.51 22.89 -2.93
N THR A 61 4.70 23.87 -3.30
CA THR A 61 3.25 23.87 -3.12
C THR A 61 2.49 22.98 -4.11
N ALA A 62 3.00 22.78 -5.32
CA ALA A 62 2.32 21.89 -6.30
C ALA A 62 2.49 20.41 -5.93
N ALA A 63 3.70 19.98 -5.56
CA ALA A 63 3.98 18.61 -5.18
C ALA A 63 3.22 18.17 -3.91
N SER A 64 3.00 19.08 -2.96
CA SER A 64 2.21 18.78 -1.76
C SER A 64 0.71 18.68 -2.04
N ALA A 65 0.19 19.48 -2.98
CA ALA A 65 -1.20 19.41 -3.40
C ALA A 65 -1.51 18.10 -4.13
N ASP A 66 -0.62 17.66 -5.02
CA ASP A 66 -0.76 16.39 -5.74
C ASP A 66 -0.73 15.20 -4.78
N THR A 67 0.17 15.20 -3.80
CA THR A 67 0.24 14.13 -2.78
C THR A 67 -1.03 14.08 -1.93
N ALA A 68 -1.59 15.24 -1.55
CA ALA A 68 -2.84 15.29 -0.80
C ALA A 68 -4.03 14.76 -1.63
N ALA A 69 -4.08 15.09 -2.92
CA ALA A 69 -5.10 14.61 -3.84
C ALA A 69 -5.01 13.08 -4.04
N MET A 70 -3.81 12.54 -4.23
CA MET A 70 -3.56 11.09 -4.31
C MET A 70 -4.06 10.38 -3.07
N LYS A 71 -3.72 10.92 -1.88
CA LYS A 71 -4.16 10.34 -0.61
C LYS A 71 -5.68 10.38 -0.46
N ALA A 72 -6.30 11.52 -0.70
CA ALA A 72 -7.74 11.69 -0.55
C ALA A 72 -8.53 10.75 -1.48
N ASN A 73 -8.04 10.57 -2.72
CA ASN A 73 -8.65 9.66 -3.68
C ASN A 73 -8.54 8.19 -3.21
N TYR A 74 -7.35 7.78 -2.74
CA TYR A 74 -7.14 6.44 -2.19
C TYR A 74 -7.97 6.21 -0.91
N ASP A 75 -8.00 7.16 0.02
CA ASP A 75 -8.79 7.07 1.25
C ASP A 75 -10.29 6.92 0.94
N ASN A 76 -10.80 7.64 -0.05
CA ASN A 76 -12.19 7.49 -0.50
C ASN A 76 -12.48 6.07 -1.00
N ALA A 77 -11.60 5.49 -1.82
CA ALA A 77 -11.75 4.12 -2.30
C ALA A 77 -11.73 3.11 -1.14
N SER A 78 -10.83 3.32 -0.17
CA SER A 78 -10.73 2.50 1.03
C SER A 78 -11.98 2.61 1.91
N ASP A 79 -12.52 3.81 2.07
CA ASP A 79 -13.74 4.07 2.84
C ASP A 79 -14.98 3.40 2.23
N LEU A 80 -15.10 3.41 0.91
CA LEU A 80 -16.14 2.67 0.20
C LEU A 80 -16.07 1.17 0.52
N LEU A 81 -14.87 0.59 0.48
CA LEU A 81 -14.67 -0.83 0.75
C LEU A 81 -14.94 -1.19 2.22
N LEU A 82 -14.34 -0.45 3.15
CA LEU A 82 -14.19 -0.87 4.55
C LEU A 82 -15.31 -0.35 5.45
N LYS A 83 -15.77 0.88 5.23
CA LYS A 83 -16.83 1.50 6.04
C LYS A 83 -18.21 1.30 5.44
N GLN A 84 -18.33 1.51 4.13
CA GLN A 84 -19.63 1.43 3.43
C GLN A 84 -19.95 0.04 2.92
N ARG A 85 -18.91 -0.83 2.79
CA ARG A 85 -19.03 -2.18 2.20
C ARG A 85 -19.57 -2.16 0.76
N ASP A 86 -19.35 -1.05 0.08
CA ASP A 86 -19.66 -0.88 -1.34
C ASP A 86 -18.49 -1.44 -2.17
N ILE A 87 -18.55 -2.73 -2.44
CA ILE A 87 -17.50 -3.48 -3.15
C ILE A 87 -17.37 -2.99 -4.60
N GLU A 88 -18.47 -2.68 -5.26
CA GLU A 88 -18.49 -2.22 -6.65
C GLU A 88 -17.95 -0.78 -6.76
N GLY A 89 -18.44 0.11 -5.90
CA GLY A 89 -17.94 1.48 -5.82
C GLY A 89 -16.46 1.54 -5.47
N ALA A 90 -16.00 0.71 -4.54
CA ALA A 90 -14.59 0.61 -4.20
C ALA A 90 -13.73 0.12 -5.37
N ALA A 91 -14.18 -0.90 -6.11
CA ALA A 91 -13.46 -1.38 -7.28
C ALA A 91 -13.31 -0.28 -8.35
N LEU A 92 -14.38 0.48 -8.58
CA LEU A 92 -14.35 1.60 -9.52
C LEU A 92 -13.40 2.70 -9.05
N ALA A 93 -13.45 3.06 -7.77
CA ALA A 93 -12.61 4.11 -7.18
C ALA A 93 -11.12 3.73 -7.18
N PHE A 94 -10.76 2.47 -6.84
CA PHE A 94 -9.38 2.00 -6.94
C PHE A 94 -8.87 1.95 -8.38
N LYS A 95 -9.69 1.53 -9.35
CA LYS A 95 -9.35 1.61 -10.78
C LYS A 95 -9.06 3.04 -11.20
N GLN A 96 -9.92 3.97 -10.80
CA GLN A 96 -9.77 5.38 -11.12
C GLN A 96 -8.48 5.94 -10.50
N HIS A 97 -8.16 5.54 -9.24
CA HIS A 97 -6.91 5.92 -8.59
C HIS A 97 -5.68 5.50 -9.39
N VAL A 98 -5.64 4.27 -9.88
CA VAL A 98 -4.51 3.75 -10.68
C VAL A 98 -4.36 4.52 -11.99
N VAL A 99 -5.47 4.91 -12.62
CA VAL A 99 -5.46 5.65 -13.89
C VAL A 99 -5.06 7.11 -13.70
N ASP A 100 -5.64 7.77 -12.70
CA ASP A 100 -5.43 9.22 -12.48
C ASP A 100 -4.07 9.52 -11.83
N PHE A 101 -3.58 8.57 -11.02
CA PHE A 101 -2.36 8.75 -10.23
C PHE A 101 -1.37 7.60 -10.39
N PRO A 102 -0.86 7.33 -11.61
CA PRO A 102 -0.02 6.16 -11.87
C PRO A 102 1.32 6.18 -11.11
N THR A 103 1.74 7.33 -10.63
CA THR A 103 2.97 7.50 -9.82
C THR A 103 2.68 7.63 -8.32
N SER A 104 1.44 7.44 -7.91
CA SER A 104 1.05 7.50 -6.51
C SER A 104 1.74 6.42 -5.69
N PRO A 105 2.19 6.72 -4.46
CA PRO A 105 2.72 5.71 -3.55
C PRO A 105 1.66 4.66 -3.14
N TYR A 106 0.39 4.93 -3.42
CA TYR A 106 -0.73 4.04 -3.12
C TYR A 106 -1.13 3.10 -4.27
N VAL A 107 -0.49 3.20 -5.45
CA VAL A 107 -0.84 2.38 -6.63
C VAL A 107 -0.71 0.89 -6.34
N ALA A 108 0.35 0.47 -5.67
CA ALA A 108 0.54 -0.93 -5.28
C ALA A 108 -0.57 -1.42 -4.34
N ASN A 109 -0.97 -0.59 -3.37
CA ASN A 109 -2.09 -0.88 -2.48
C ASN A 109 -3.42 -0.95 -3.25
N ALA A 110 -3.64 -0.04 -4.18
CA ALA A 110 -4.85 -0.02 -5.01
C ALA A 110 -4.96 -1.30 -5.86
N HIS A 111 -3.87 -1.73 -6.51
CA HIS A 111 -3.83 -3.01 -7.23
C HIS A 111 -4.09 -4.20 -6.31
N TYR A 112 -3.50 -4.21 -5.12
CA TYR A 112 -3.73 -5.27 -4.14
C TYR A 112 -5.21 -5.36 -3.74
N TRP A 113 -5.85 -4.24 -3.40
CA TRP A 113 -7.27 -4.20 -3.06
C TRP A 113 -8.17 -4.60 -4.23
N LEU A 114 -7.83 -4.20 -5.46
CA LEU A 114 -8.52 -4.67 -6.65
C LEU A 114 -8.47 -6.19 -6.77
N GLY A 115 -7.30 -6.79 -6.51
CA GLY A 115 -7.14 -8.24 -6.49
C GLY A 115 -8.04 -8.91 -5.45
N GLU A 116 -8.10 -8.40 -4.23
CA GLU A 116 -8.99 -8.90 -3.16
C GLU A 116 -10.47 -8.76 -3.54
N ILE A 117 -10.86 -7.61 -4.08
CA ILE A 117 -12.24 -7.37 -4.54
C ILE A 117 -12.62 -8.36 -5.63
N TYR A 118 -11.76 -8.57 -6.62
CA TYR A 118 -12.04 -9.51 -7.71
C TYR A 118 -12.14 -10.96 -7.21
N LEU A 119 -11.32 -11.37 -6.24
CA LEU A 119 -11.49 -12.68 -5.60
C LEU A 119 -12.83 -12.81 -4.88
N LEU A 120 -13.30 -11.75 -4.21
CA LEU A 120 -14.62 -11.74 -3.56
C LEU A 120 -15.76 -11.86 -4.57
N GLN A 121 -15.56 -11.34 -5.77
CA GLN A 121 -16.52 -11.39 -6.88
C GLN A 121 -16.39 -12.69 -7.72
N GLY A 122 -15.45 -13.57 -7.42
CA GLY A 122 -15.18 -14.79 -8.21
C GLY A 122 -14.58 -14.49 -9.59
N GLN A 123 -13.95 -13.32 -9.74
CA GLN A 123 -13.32 -12.89 -10.98
C GLN A 123 -11.80 -13.19 -10.95
N ASP A 124 -11.46 -14.48 -10.90
CA ASP A 124 -10.10 -14.96 -10.65
C ASP A 124 -9.08 -14.43 -11.65
N GLU A 125 -9.46 -14.28 -12.92
CA GLU A 125 -8.55 -13.75 -13.94
C GLU A 125 -8.21 -12.27 -13.73
N LEU A 126 -9.18 -11.45 -13.32
CA LEU A 126 -8.93 -10.05 -12.98
C LEU A 126 -8.13 -9.93 -11.67
N ALA A 127 -8.41 -10.80 -10.70
CA ALA A 127 -7.61 -10.89 -9.48
C ALA A 127 -6.16 -11.24 -9.78
N ARG A 128 -5.93 -12.22 -10.66
CA ARG A 128 -4.60 -12.62 -11.12
C ARG A 128 -3.86 -11.44 -11.74
N GLN A 129 -4.51 -10.68 -12.63
CA GLN A 129 -3.90 -9.50 -13.27
C GLN A 129 -3.55 -8.42 -12.24
N ALA A 130 -4.44 -8.14 -11.30
CA ALA A 130 -4.23 -7.12 -10.28
C ALA A 130 -3.06 -7.48 -9.34
N PHE A 131 -2.98 -8.73 -8.86
CA PHE A 131 -1.85 -9.18 -8.05
C PHE A 131 -0.54 -9.27 -8.84
N SER A 132 -0.58 -9.68 -10.11
CA SER A 132 0.61 -9.65 -10.98
C SER A 132 1.17 -8.24 -11.12
N ALA A 133 0.32 -7.22 -11.26
CA ALA A 133 0.78 -5.84 -11.32
C ALA A 133 1.55 -5.43 -10.05
N VAL A 134 1.12 -5.87 -8.85
CA VAL A 134 1.86 -5.61 -7.61
C VAL A 134 3.21 -6.31 -7.62
N VAL A 135 3.26 -7.59 -7.97
CA VAL A 135 4.49 -8.40 -7.94
C VAL A 135 5.51 -7.95 -8.96
N GLU A 136 5.07 -7.60 -10.17
CA GLU A 136 5.95 -7.26 -11.30
C GLU A 136 6.40 -5.79 -11.29
N GLN A 137 5.49 -4.87 -10.97
CA GLN A 137 5.75 -3.43 -11.06
C GLN A 137 6.15 -2.81 -9.73
N HIS A 138 5.80 -3.45 -8.61
CA HIS A 138 6.00 -2.94 -7.27
C HIS A 138 6.66 -3.98 -6.34
N ALA A 139 7.65 -4.73 -6.85
CA ALA A 139 8.29 -5.85 -6.15
C ALA A 139 8.90 -5.48 -4.78
N THR A 140 9.30 -4.24 -4.60
CA THR A 140 9.88 -3.74 -3.32
C THR A 140 8.83 -3.18 -2.35
N HIS A 141 7.57 -3.11 -2.77
CA HIS A 141 6.49 -2.62 -1.93
C HIS A 141 6.07 -3.67 -0.89
N GLY A 142 5.67 -3.25 0.31
CA GLY A 142 5.26 -4.16 1.39
C GLY A 142 4.12 -5.12 1.03
N LYS A 143 3.29 -4.79 0.03
CA LYS A 143 2.22 -5.67 -0.48
C LYS A 143 2.69 -6.72 -1.48
N ALA A 144 3.95 -6.69 -1.94
CA ALA A 144 4.44 -7.63 -2.94
C ALA A 144 4.43 -9.09 -2.44
N MET A 145 4.82 -9.31 -1.18
CA MET A 145 4.81 -10.64 -0.57
C MET A 145 3.38 -11.19 -0.45
N ASP A 146 2.46 -10.36 0.06
CA ASP A 146 1.04 -10.74 0.17
C ASP A 146 0.43 -11.04 -1.20
N ALA A 147 0.72 -10.20 -2.20
CA ALA A 147 0.27 -10.39 -3.58
C ALA A 147 0.86 -11.66 -4.20
N SER A 148 2.14 -11.97 -3.96
CA SER A 148 2.78 -13.22 -4.41
C SER A 148 2.09 -14.45 -3.82
N PHE A 149 1.76 -14.41 -2.53
CA PHE A 149 1.02 -15.49 -1.89
C PHE A 149 -0.37 -15.70 -2.52
N LYS A 150 -1.13 -14.61 -2.71
CA LYS A 150 -2.47 -14.67 -3.34
C LYS A 150 -2.39 -15.17 -4.77
N LEU A 151 -1.45 -14.66 -5.53
CA LEU A 151 -1.19 -15.06 -6.91
C LEU A 151 -0.78 -16.53 -7.01
N GLY A 152 0.08 -17.00 -6.12
CA GLY A 152 0.48 -18.41 -6.02
C GLY A 152 -0.73 -19.33 -5.78
N LYS A 153 -1.65 -18.94 -4.91
CA LYS A 153 -2.90 -19.67 -4.69
C LYS A 153 -3.78 -19.72 -5.93
N ILE A 154 -3.89 -18.62 -6.68
CA ILE A 154 -4.65 -18.59 -7.93
C ILE A 154 -4.04 -19.54 -8.96
N TYR A 155 -2.71 -19.52 -9.15
CA TYR A 155 -2.04 -20.43 -10.08
C TYR A 155 -2.19 -21.89 -9.68
N HIS A 156 -2.15 -22.21 -8.38
CA HIS A 156 -2.41 -23.57 -7.89
C HIS A 156 -3.85 -24.01 -8.24
N GLN A 157 -4.85 -23.16 -8.06
CA GLN A 157 -6.24 -23.45 -8.43
C GLN A 157 -6.40 -23.66 -9.95
N LEU A 158 -5.61 -22.99 -10.77
CA LEU A 158 -5.58 -23.14 -12.22
C LEU A 158 -4.76 -24.35 -12.69
N GLY A 159 -4.11 -25.09 -11.77
CA GLY A 159 -3.28 -26.26 -12.08
C GLY A 159 -1.86 -25.92 -12.54
N ASP A 160 -1.44 -24.66 -12.48
CA ASP A 160 -0.05 -24.27 -12.77
C ASP A 160 0.80 -24.31 -11.49
N ASP A 161 1.07 -25.54 -11.03
CA ASP A 161 1.82 -25.78 -9.81
C ASP A 161 3.27 -25.27 -9.85
N LYS A 162 3.82 -25.08 -11.05
CA LYS A 162 5.16 -24.54 -11.22
C LYS A 162 5.20 -23.08 -10.81
N ARG A 163 4.35 -22.26 -11.42
CA ARG A 163 4.24 -20.85 -11.07
C ARG A 163 3.76 -20.62 -9.64
N ALA A 164 2.85 -21.48 -9.17
CA ALA A 164 2.38 -21.45 -7.80
C ALA A 164 3.54 -21.58 -6.80
N ARG A 165 4.45 -22.55 -7.03
CA ARG A 165 5.61 -22.78 -6.17
C ARG A 165 6.59 -21.61 -6.19
N GLU A 166 6.94 -21.12 -7.38
CA GLU A 166 7.84 -19.97 -7.55
C GLU A 166 7.34 -18.72 -6.77
N LEU A 167 6.04 -18.44 -6.84
CA LEU A 167 5.42 -17.31 -6.14
C LEU A 167 5.31 -17.50 -4.62
N LEU A 168 5.05 -18.73 -4.18
CA LEU A 168 4.98 -19.03 -2.75
C LEU A 168 6.36 -19.03 -2.09
N GLU A 169 7.43 -19.34 -2.82
CA GLU A 169 8.82 -19.19 -2.36
C GLU A 169 9.21 -17.73 -2.17
N ILE A 170 8.69 -16.81 -3.01
CA ILE A 170 8.90 -15.36 -2.85
C ILE A 170 8.17 -14.84 -1.60
N ALA A 171 7.05 -15.44 -1.26
CA ALA A 171 6.20 -15.03 -0.14
C ALA A 171 6.59 -15.65 1.21
N ALA A 172 7.58 -16.55 1.25
CA ALA A 172 8.04 -17.27 2.44
C ALA A 172 9.16 -16.53 3.17
#